data_5953f4b68441db26af0846b4640808c7
#
_entry.id   5953f4b68441db26af0846b4640808c7
#
_cell.length_a   1.000
_cell.length_b   1.000
_cell.length_c   1.000
_cell.angle_alpha   90.00
_cell.angle_beta   90.00
_cell.angle_gamma   90.00
#
_symmetry.space_group_name_H-M   'P 1'
#
loop_
_entity.id
_entity.type
_entity.pdbx_description
1 polymer ?
#
loop_
_entity_poly.entity_id
_entity_poly.type
_entity_poly.pdbx_seq_one_letter_code
_entity_poly.pdbx_strand_id
1 'polypeptide(L)'
;MKTFDFKPQLFTTLKSYNRKTFMSDLMAGIIVGIVALPLAIAFGIASGVTPEKGIITAIVAGFIISLLGGSKVQIGGPTGAFIIIIYGIIQKYGLEGLTIATLMAGVFLIMFGVLKLGTIIKYIPYPIVVGFTSGIAVTIFTTQIKDLFGLTIDSVPSDFIEKWGCYISHFSTADLWCSLVGIVSVIIIAITPKFSKKIPGSLVAIIIMTIAALILKTYFGVTSIETIGDRFSVSNAIPEMQVPAMTWETIKSLVAPALTIAVLGAIESLLSATVADGVIGDHHNSNTELIAQGVANLASPLFGGIPATGAIARTMTNINNGGRTPIAGIIHAVVLLLIFLFLMPLAKYIPMACLAGVLVIVSYGMCGWRSFVALMKNPKSDVTVLLITFVLTIIFDLTVAIEVGLIIACLLFMKRMSETTDVKVIMDEINEESDIVKGNLEHLTIPQGVEVYEINGPYFFGAGNKFEEIMATFGDRPKVRIIRMRKVPFVDSTGIHNLTNLCLMSKNEGIQIVLSGVSPKVHSQLEKAKFYDLIGEDNICSHINLALERAKEIIK
;
A
#
# COMPACT_ATOMS: atom_id res chain seq x y z
N MET A 1 -18.94 -20.81 -6.92
CA MET A 1 -18.75 -19.48 -6.30
C MET A 1 -18.66 -19.67 -4.80
N LYS A 2 -17.49 -19.39 -4.17
CA LYS A 2 -17.43 -19.36 -2.69
C LYS A 2 -18.31 -18.20 -2.23
N THR A 3 -19.24 -18.48 -1.33
CA THR A 3 -20.15 -17.49 -0.73
C THR A 3 -19.38 -16.30 -0.20
N PHE A 4 -19.95 -15.11 -0.37
CA PHE A 4 -19.44 -13.87 0.20
C PHE A 4 -19.49 -13.99 1.72
N ASP A 5 -18.35 -13.95 2.38
CA ASP A 5 -18.23 -14.19 3.82
C ASP A 5 -17.83 -12.89 4.52
N PHE A 6 -18.82 -12.03 4.80
CA PHE A 6 -18.63 -10.84 5.61
C PHE A 6 -18.66 -11.21 7.09
N LYS A 7 -17.50 -11.21 7.72
CA LYS A 7 -17.31 -11.59 9.13
C LYS A 7 -16.54 -10.53 9.90
N PRO A 8 -17.21 -9.55 10.47
CA PRO A 8 -16.56 -8.61 11.38
C PRO A 8 -15.92 -9.30 12.57
N GLN A 9 -14.69 -8.94 12.89
CA GLN A 9 -13.92 -9.57 13.97
C GLN A 9 -14.51 -9.33 15.37
N LEU A 10 -15.30 -8.28 15.55
CA LEU A 10 -16.00 -8.05 16.79
C LEU A 10 -16.85 -9.26 17.21
N PHE A 11 -17.67 -9.79 16.30
CA PHE A 11 -18.57 -10.90 16.61
C PHE A 11 -17.83 -12.22 16.89
N THR A 12 -16.64 -12.39 16.33
CA THR A 12 -15.81 -13.57 16.59
C THR A 12 -15.12 -13.45 17.96
N THR A 13 -14.64 -12.27 18.32
CA THR A 13 -13.91 -12.02 19.57
C THR A 13 -14.82 -11.99 20.78
N LEU A 14 -16.08 -11.54 20.65
CA LEU A 14 -17.05 -11.52 21.74
C LEU A 14 -17.35 -12.92 22.32
N LYS A 15 -17.19 -13.99 21.54
CA LYS A 15 -17.43 -15.36 21.99
C LYS A 15 -16.47 -15.82 23.10
N SER A 16 -15.25 -15.29 23.13
CA SER A 16 -14.21 -15.63 24.11
C SER A 16 -13.83 -14.44 25.02
N TYR A 17 -14.68 -13.41 25.06
CA TYR A 17 -14.39 -12.17 25.74
C TYR A 17 -14.51 -12.33 27.27
N ASN A 18 -13.55 -11.80 28.03
CA ASN A 18 -13.52 -11.91 29.48
C ASN A 18 -13.13 -10.57 30.13
N ARG A 19 -13.29 -10.48 31.45
CA ARG A 19 -13.01 -9.27 32.22
C ARG A 19 -11.56 -8.78 32.13
N LYS A 20 -10.60 -9.70 32.02
CA LYS A 20 -9.18 -9.36 31.88
C LYS A 20 -8.92 -8.68 30.53
N THR A 21 -9.46 -9.24 29.44
CA THR A 21 -9.38 -8.67 28.10
C THR A 21 -10.07 -7.30 28.04
N PHE A 22 -11.26 -7.17 28.67
CA PHE A 22 -11.94 -5.88 28.77
C PHE A 22 -11.09 -4.81 29.42
N MET A 23 -10.45 -5.11 30.56
CA MET A 23 -9.60 -4.12 31.24
C MET A 23 -8.39 -3.71 30.42
N SER A 24 -7.81 -4.64 29.68
CA SER A 24 -6.71 -4.38 28.75
C SER A 24 -7.15 -3.50 27.57
N ASP A 25 -8.28 -3.82 26.94
CA ASP A 25 -8.85 -3.04 25.84
C ASP A 25 -9.30 -1.64 26.30
N LEU A 26 -9.85 -1.53 27.52
CA LEU A 26 -10.24 -0.26 28.12
C LEU A 26 -9.03 0.67 28.27
N MET A 27 -7.95 0.18 28.86
CA MET A 27 -6.73 0.96 29.04
C MET A 27 -6.10 1.34 27.70
N ALA A 28 -6.03 0.40 26.77
CA ALA A 28 -5.50 0.67 25.43
C ALA A 28 -6.35 1.70 24.67
N GLY A 29 -7.68 1.55 24.68
CA GLY A 29 -8.61 2.47 24.03
C GLY A 29 -8.52 3.90 24.57
N ILE A 30 -8.43 4.06 25.90
CA ILE A 30 -8.23 5.39 26.53
C ILE A 30 -6.92 6.01 26.07
N ILE A 31 -5.81 5.27 26.14
CA ILE A 31 -4.50 5.78 25.75
C ILE A 31 -4.49 6.18 24.27
N VAL A 32 -5.05 5.32 23.41
CA VAL A 32 -5.11 5.60 21.97
C VAL A 32 -6.00 6.81 21.68
N GLY A 33 -7.14 6.97 22.39
CA GLY A 33 -8.01 8.14 22.26
C GLY A 33 -7.27 9.45 22.58
N ILE A 34 -6.52 9.46 23.68
CA ILE A 34 -5.73 10.62 24.08
C ILE A 34 -4.61 10.92 23.04
N VAL A 35 -3.92 9.89 22.55
CA VAL A 35 -2.85 10.03 21.53
C VAL A 35 -3.39 10.49 20.18
N ALA A 36 -4.59 10.03 19.82
CA ALA A 36 -5.19 10.33 18.53
C ALA A 36 -5.69 11.78 18.41
N LEU A 37 -6.03 12.44 19.51
CA LEU A 37 -6.58 13.79 19.49
C LEU A 37 -5.67 14.81 18.81
N PRO A 38 -4.40 14.99 19.23
CA PRO A 38 -3.50 15.93 18.56
C PRO A 38 -3.33 15.67 17.07
N LEU A 39 -3.24 14.38 16.73
CA LEU A 39 -3.05 13.95 15.33
C LEU A 39 -4.30 14.23 14.48
N ALA A 40 -5.50 13.98 15.03
CA ALA A 40 -6.74 14.25 14.32
C ALA A 40 -6.93 15.75 14.03
N ILE A 41 -6.63 16.61 15.02
CA ILE A 41 -6.63 18.06 14.86
C ILE A 41 -5.63 18.49 13.78
N ALA A 42 -4.37 18.05 13.92
CA ALA A 42 -3.29 18.44 13.03
C ALA A 42 -3.54 17.97 11.58
N PHE A 43 -4.04 16.75 11.38
CA PHE A 43 -4.38 16.25 10.04
C PHE A 43 -5.56 17.00 9.42
N GLY A 44 -6.58 17.37 10.21
CA GLY A 44 -7.66 18.21 9.73
C GLY A 44 -7.15 19.54 9.22
N ILE A 45 -6.41 20.27 10.04
CA ILE A 45 -5.86 21.60 9.71
C ILE A 45 -4.91 21.53 8.51
N ALA A 46 -4.00 20.57 8.49
CA ALA A 46 -3.06 20.39 7.38
C ALA A 46 -3.75 20.02 6.06
N SER A 47 -4.91 19.37 6.14
CA SER A 47 -5.76 19.07 4.97
C SER A 47 -6.58 20.27 4.48
N GLY A 48 -6.52 21.43 5.16
CA GLY A 48 -7.27 22.62 4.80
C GLY A 48 -8.71 22.64 5.31
N VAL A 49 -9.03 21.83 6.33
CA VAL A 49 -10.34 21.82 6.98
C VAL A 49 -10.24 22.27 8.44
N THR A 50 -11.38 22.45 9.11
CA THR A 50 -11.40 22.82 10.52
C THR A 50 -10.95 21.66 11.42
N PRO A 51 -10.40 21.94 12.61
CA PRO A 51 -9.91 20.90 13.52
C PRO A 51 -10.99 19.90 13.94
N GLU A 52 -12.26 20.34 14.04
CA GLU A 52 -13.39 19.50 14.41
C GLU A 52 -13.60 18.36 13.40
N LYS A 53 -13.46 18.66 12.09
CA LYS A 53 -13.64 17.67 11.01
C LYS A 53 -12.68 16.48 11.13
N GLY A 54 -11.43 16.77 11.55
CA GLY A 54 -10.46 15.71 11.83
C GLY A 54 -10.86 14.83 13.01
N ILE A 55 -11.35 15.43 14.11
CA ILE A 55 -11.79 14.68 15.31
C ILE A 55 -13.04 13.86 14.99
N ILE A 56 -14.04 14.46 14.33
CA ILE A 56 -15.27 13.79 13.92
C ILE A 56 -14.97 12.57 13.05
N THR A 57 -14.01 12.72 12.14
CA THR A 57 -13.53 11.59 11.32
C THR A 57 -12.98 10.47 12.20
N ALA A 58 -12.15 10.79 13.20
CA ALA A 58 -11.59 9.80 14.11
C ALA A 58 -12.66 9.11 14.95
N ILE A 59 -13.71 9.84 15.36
CA ILE A 59 -14.86 9.31 16.12
C ILE A 59 -15.69 8.38 15.23
N VAL A 60 -16.24 8.91 14.14
CA VAL A 60 -17.22 8.19 13.30
C VAL A 60 -16.55 7.03 12.56
N ALA A 61 -15.48 7.31 11.84
CA ALA A 61 -14.79 6.26 11.07
C ALA A 61 -14.07 5.27 12.00
N GLY A 62 -13.44 5.74 13.08
CA GLY A 62 -12.80 4.85 14.04
C GLY A 62 -13.78 3.89 14.69
N PHE A 63 -14.99 4.35 15.05
CA PHE A 63 -16.06 3.51 15.56
C PHE A 63 -16.51 2.44 14.55
N ILE A 64 -16.81 2.85 13.31
CA ILE A 64 -17.33 1.95 12.27
C ILE A 64 -16.29 0.93 11.86
N ILE A 65 -15.03 1.33 11.67
CA ILE A 65 -13.94 0.42 11.32
C ILE A 65 -13.74 -0.62 12.41
N SER A 66 -13.80 -0.21 13.68
CA SER A 66 -13.69 -1.15 14.80
C SER A 66 -14.90 -2.06 14.93
N LEU A 67 -16.10 -1.57 14.62
CA LEU A 67 -17.34 -2.35 14.68
C LEU A 67 -17.43 -3.42 13.60
N LEU A 68 -17.10 -3.04 12.35
CA LEU A 68 -17.31 -3.86 11.14
C LEU A 68 -16.02 -4.45 10.56
N GLY A 69 -14.86 -4.07 11.08
CA GLY A 69 -13.55 -4.40 10.53
C GLY A 69 -13.20 -5.88 10.51
N GLY A 70 -12.33 -6.22 9.58
CA GLY A 70 -11.74 -7.55 9.43
C GLY A 70 -10.49 -7.79 10.28
N SER A 71 -9.97 -6.75 10.96
CA SER A 71 -8.85 -6.83 11.90
C SER A 71 -9.33 -6.74 13.33
N LYS A 72 -8.67 -7.45 14.25
CA LYS A 72 -9.00 -7.42 15.68
C LYS A 72 -8.53 -6.16 16.41
N VAL A 73 -7.51 -5.49 15.88
CA VAL A 73 -6.78 -4.44 16.63
C VAL A 73 -6.65 -3.13 15.87
N GLN A 74 -7.15 -3.07 14.62
CA GLN A 74 -7.01 -1.88 13.80
C GLN A 74 -7.76 -0.69 14.36
N ILE A 75 -7.09 0.46 14.36
CA ILE A 75 -7.67 1.76 14.73
C ILE A 75 -7.75 2.60 13.45
N GLY A 76 -8.96 3.03 13.11
CA GLY A 76 -9.21 3.88 11.96
C GLY A 76 -9.31 5.36 12.31
N GLY A 77 -9.28 6.20 11.26
CA GLY A 77 -9.46 7.65 11.37
C GLY A 77 -8.70 8.41 10.28
N PRO A 78 -8.56 9.76 10.39
CA PRO A 78 -7.80 10.55 9.43
C PRO A 78 -6.32 10.19 9.50
N THR A 79 -5.63 10.16 8.37
CA THR A 79 -4.19 9.87 8.28
C THR A 79 -3.45 10.96 7.53
N GLY A 80 -2.11 11.03 7.76
CA GLY A 80 -1.25 11.96 7.06
C GLY A 80 -1.22 11.75 5.54
N ALA A 81 -1.43 10.53 5.07
CA ALA A 81 -1.40 10.22 3.65
C ALA A 81 -2.50 10.90 2.85
N PHE A 82 -3.63 11.18 3.47
CA PHE A 82 -4.73 11.88 2.81
C PHE A 82 -4.57 13.40 2.75
N ILE A 83 -3.65 14.01 3.51
CA ILE A 83 -3.50 15.48 3.61
C ILE A 83 -3.42 16.11 2.23
N ILE A 84 -2.52 15.62 1.38
CA ILE A 84 -2.25 16.20 0.06
C ILE A 84 -3.46 16.07 -0.87
N ILE A 85 -4.08 14.88 -0.89
CA ILE A 85 -5.23 14.59 -1.74
C ILE A 85 -6.43 15.44 -1.32
N ILE A 86 -6.70 15.50 -0.01
CA ILE A 86 -7.80 16.31 0.54
C ILE A 86 -7.58 17.77 0.21
N TYR A 87 -6.39 18.30 0.46
CA TYR A 87 -6.04 19.69 0.16
C TYR A 87 -6.23 20.00 -1.34
N GLY A 88 -5.73 19.13 -2.23
CA GLY A 88 -5.89 19.28 -3.68
C GLY A 88 -7.36 19.25 -4.14
N ILE A 89 -8.18 18.37 -3.56
CA ILE A 89 -9.62 18.30 -3.87
C ILE A 89 -10.33 19.57 -3.40
N ILE A 90 -10.02 20.05 -2.19
CA ILE A 90 -10.63 21.28 -1.64
C ILE A 90 -10.29 22.47 -2.51
N GLN A 91 -9.05 22.62 -2.93
CA GLN A 91 -8.61 23.75 -3.78
C GLN A 91 -9.34 23.76 -5.13
N LYS A 92 -9.63 22.59 -5.71
CA LYS A 92 -10.22 22.47 -7.03
C LYS A 92 -11.74 22.37 -7.03
N TYR A 93 -12.32 21.69 -6.03
CA TYR A 93 -13.74 21.33 -6.00
C TYR A 93 -14.47 21.80 -4.73
N GLY A 94 -13.78 22.45 -3.81
CA GLY A 94 -14.35 22.90 -2.54
C GLY A 94 -14.64 21.76 -1.55
N LEU A 95 -15.25 22.12 -0.42
CA LEU A 95 -15.59 21.15 0.64
C LEU A 95 -16.73 20.20 0.20
N GLU A 96 -17.67 20.66 -0.57
CA GLU A 96 -18.76 19.80 -1.11
C GLU A 96 -18.18 18.74 -2.04
N GLY A 97 -17.24 19.13 -2.91
CA GLY A 97 -16.51 18.17 -3.77
C GLY A 97 -15.76 17.12 -2.98
N LEU A 98 -15.12 17.49 -1.86
CA LEU A 98 -14.48 16.54 -0.96
C LEU A 98 -15.49 15.56 -0.35
N THR A 99 -16.62 16.06 0.12
CA THR A 99 -17.71 15.23 0.69
C THR A 99 -18.19 14.18 -0.33
N ILE A 100 -18.47 14.62 -1.56
CA ILE A 100 -18.93 13.73 -2.64
C ILE A 100 -17.83 12.72 -3.03
N ALA A 101 -16.59 13.17 -3.19
CA ALA A 101 -15.47 12.28 -3.51
C ALA A 101 -15.25 11.20 -2.42
N THR A 102 -15.43 11.57 -1.15
CA THR A 102 -15.30 10.63 -0.02
C THR A 102 -16.44 9.61 -0.01
N LEU A 103 -17.68 10.04 -0.27
CA LEU A 103 -18.82 9.14 -0.42
C LEU A 103 -18.60 8.14 -1.57
N MET A 104 -18.17 8.63 -2.73
CA MET A 104 -17.85 7.78 -3.88
C MET A 104 -16.71 6.80 -3.56
N ALA A 105 -15.67 7.25 -2.86
CA ALA A 105 -14.58 6.40 -2.41
C ALA A 105 -15.07 5.30 -1.45
N GLY A 106 -16.03 5.61 -0.57
CA GLY A 106 -16.70 4.63 0.28
C GLY A 106 -17.40 3.53 -0.54
N VAL A 107 -18.11 3.90 -1.61
CA VAL A 107 -18.74 2.94 -2.54
C VAL A 107 -17.68 2.08 -3.23
N PHE A 108 -16.58 2.67 -3.74
CA PHE A 108 -15.50 1.91 -4.37
C PHE A 108 -14.83 0.93 -3.41
N LEU A 109 -14.59 1.32 -2.16
CA LEU A 109 -14.02 0.43 -1.13
C LEU A 109 -14.95 -0.76 -0.83
N ILE A 110 -16.27 -0.54 -0.73
CA ILE A 110 -17.24 -1.62 -0.59
C ILE A 110 -17.17 -2.55 -1.82
N MET A 111 -17.16 -1.98 -3.01
CA MET A 111 -17.02 -2.76 -4.25
C MET A 111 -15.72 -3.59 -4.25
N PHE A 112 -14.59 -3.01 -3.85
CA PHE A 112 -13.31 -3.75 -3.75
C PHE A 112 -13.42 -4.92 -2.77
N GLY A 113 -14.05 -4.73 -1.63
CA GLY A 113 -14.28 -5.81 -0.66
C GLY A 113 -15.21 -6.91 -1.20
N VAL A 114 -16.33 -6.55 -1.82
CA VAL A 114 -17.31 -7.48 -2.41
C VAL A 114 -16.71 -8.27 -3.57
N LEU A 115 -15.96 -7.61 -4.44
CA LEU A 115 -15.25 -8.23 -5.57
C LEU A 115 -13.98 -9.00 -5.14
N LYS A 116 -13.70 -9.06 -3.81
CA LYS A 116 -12.54 -9.76 -3.24
C LYS A 116 -11.19 -9.22 -3.70
N LEU A 117 -11.12 -7.95 -4.05
CA LEU A 117 -9.89 -7.29 -4.49
C LEU A 117 -8.90 -7.04 -3.35
N GLY A 118 -9.31 -7.21 -2.09
CA GLY A 118 -8.39 -7.14 -0.94
C GLY A 118 -7.23 -8.13 -1.02
N THR A 119 -7.39 -9.23 -1.76
CA THR A 119 -6.29 -10.17 -2.04
C THR A 119 -5.32 -9.66 -3.11
N ILE A 120 -5.77 -8.78 -4.01
CA ILE A 120 -4.95 -8.24 -5.12
C ILE A 120 -3.99 -7.17 -4.59
N ILE A 121 -4.39 -6.39 -3.60
CA ILE A 121 -3.55 -5.35 -3.00
C ILE A 121 -2.27 -5.93 -2.39
N LYS A 122 -2.27 -7.21 -2.00
CA LYS A 122 -1.06 -7.93 -1.56
C LYS A 122 0.03 -8.03 -2.63
N TYR A 123 -0.33 -7.86 -3.91
CA TYR A 123 0.62 -7.90 -5.02
C TYR A 123 1.26 -6.54 -5.34
N ILE A 124 0.91 -5.47 -4.61
CA ILE A 124 1.60 -4.19 -4.76
C ILE A 124 3.02 -4.34 -4.24
N PRO A 125 4.04 -4.10 -5.10
CA PRO A 125 5.43 -4.26 -4.70
C PRO A 125 5.83 -3.33 -3.55
N TYR A 126 6.58 -3.86 -2.59
CA TYR A 126 7.04 -3.11 -1.42
C TYR A 126 7.81 -1.81 -1.76
N PRO A 127 8.66 -1.75 -2.81
CA PRO A 127 9.30 -0.50 -3.23
C PRO A 127 8.34 0.64 -3.57
N ILE A 128 7.17 0.33 -4.16
CA ILE A 128 6.13 1.34 -4.42
C ILE A 128 5.61 1.91 -3.10
N VAL A 129 5.28 1.04 -2.15
CA VAL A 129 4.75 1.45 -0.85
C VAL A 129 5.73 2.36 -0.11
N VAL A 130 7.02 1.98 -0.05
CA VAL A 130 8.06 2.80 0.59
C VAL A 130 8.30 4.09 -0.17
N GLY A 131 8.33 4.06 -1.50
CA GLY A 131 8.52 5.24 -2.35
C GLY A 131 7.44 6.29 -2.12
N PHE A 132 6.16 5.89 -2.20
CA PHE A 132 5.07 6.84 -2.02
C PHE A 132 4.95 7.32 -0.56
N THR A 133 5.11 6.45 0.46
CA THR A 133 5.02 6.89 1.85
C THR A 133 6.13 7.88 2.22
N SER A 134 7.34 7.65 1.71
CA SER A 134 8.46 8.59 1.88
C SER A 134 8.21 9.91 1.13
N GLY A 135 7.65 9.87 -0.08
CA GLY A 135 7.27 11.06 -0.84
C GLY A 135 6.19 11.89 -0.13
N ILE A 136 5.14 11.23 0.38
CA ILE A 136 4.11 11.87 1.21
C ILE A 136 4.74 12.54 2.44
N ALA A 137 5.66 11.85 3.11
CA ALA A 137 6.32 12.38 4.30
C ALA A 137 7.07 13.69 3.99
N VAL A 138 7.80 13.76 2.87
CA VAL A 138 8.47 14.99 2.41
C VAL A 138 7.46 16.10 2.13
N THR A 139 6.35 15.77 1.48
CA THR A 139 5.32 16.76 1.15
C THR A 139 4.60 17.27 2.41
N ILE A 140 4.27 16.39 3.38
CA ILE A 140 3.72 16.81 4.68
C ILE A 140 4.70 17.74 5.40
N PHE A 141 5.97 17.38 5.48
CA PHE A 141 7.00 18.23 6.08
C PHE A 141 7.01 19.62 5.42
N THR A 142 6.98 19.66 4.09
CA THR A 142 6.95 20.91 3.33
C THR A 142 5.75 21.78 3.67
N THR A 143 4.56 21.20 3.88
CA THR A 143 3.37 21.97 4.24
C THR A 143 3.45 22.62 5.63
N GLN A 144 4.34 22.14 6.51
CA GLN A 144 4.46 22.65 7.87
C GLN A 144 5.38 23.89 7.99
N ILE A 145 6.15 24.21 6.97
CA ILE A 145 7.16 25.27 7.02
C ILE A 145 6.53 26.64 7.35
N LYS A 146 5.38 26.97 6.76
CA LYS A 146 4.66 28.22 7.03
C LYS A 146 4.36 28.36 8.52
N ASP A 147 3.67 27.39 9.11
CA ASP A 147 3.20 27.46 10.50
C ASP A 147 4.34 27.25 11.51
N LEU A 148 5.36 26.46 11.16
CA LEU A 148 6.52 26.20 12.01
C LEU A 148 7.35 27.45 12.25
N PHE A 149 7.54 28.26 11.18
CA PHE A 149 8.33 29.48 11.22
C PHE A 149 7.47 30.77 11.31
N GLY A 150 6.14 30.64 11.32
CA GLY A 150 5.23 31.78 11.38
C GLY A 150 5.35 32.69 10.17
N LEU A 151 5.51 32.15 8.95
CA LEU A 151 5.65 32.94 7.73
C LEU A 151 4.35 33.66 7.36
N THR A 152 4.44 34.95 7.05
CA THR A 152 3.31 35.76 6.59
C THR A 152 3.08 35.50 5.10
N ILE A 153 2.17 34.61 4.77
CA ILE A 153 1.81 34.20 3.40
C ILE A 153 0.30 34.09 3.33
N ASP A 154 -0.35 34.83 2.43
CA ASP A 154 -1.80 34.82 2.29
C ASP A 154 -2.30 33.49 1.75
N SER A 155 -1.74 33.01 0.64
CA SER A 155 -2.07 31.72 0.04
C SER A 155 -0.81 30.95 -0.35
N VAL A 156 -0.73 29.69 0.08
CA VAL A 156 0.38 28.80 -0.28
C VAL A 156 0.00 28.02 -1.53
N PRO A 157 0.82 28.02 -2.60
CA PRO A 157 0.57 27.23 -3.81
C PRO A 157 0.42 25.72 -3.50
N SER A 158 -0.35 25.02 -4.32
CA SER A 158 -0.49 23.57 -4.20
C SER A 158 0.70 22.80 -4.77
N ASP A 159 1.31 23.32 -5.84
CA ASP A 159 2.48 22.72 -6.49
C ASP A 159 3.71 22.74 -5.58
N PHE A 160 4.48 21.66 -5.58
CA PHE A 160 5.65 21.49 -4.70
C PHE A 160 6.75 22.51 -4.99
N ILE A 161 7.06 22.75 -6.26
CA ILE A 161 8.16 23.65 -6.66
C ILE A 161 7.77 25.11 -6.38
N GLU A 162 6.55 25.50 -6.77
CA GLU A 162 6.02 26.85 -6.51
C GLU A 162 5.93 27.13 -5.01
N LYS A 163 5.55 26.12 -4.21
CA LYS A 163 5.49 26.18 -2.75
C LYS A 163 6.85 26.52 -2.13
N TRP A 164 7.91 25.82 -2.55
CA TRP A 164 9.27 26.13 -2.09
C TRP A 164 9.75 27.52 -2.55
N GLY A 165 9.43 27.93 -3.77
CA GLY A 165 9.68 29.28 -4.26
C GLY A 165 8.99 30.33 -3.37
N CYS A 166 7.73 30.10 -3.00
CA CYS A 166 6.96 30.96 -2.12
C CYS A 166 7.58 31.03 -0.70
N TYR A 167 8.00 29.91 -0.13
CA TYR A 167 8.64 29.91 1.19
C TYR A 167 9.98 30.64 1.20
N ILE A 168 10.81 30.43 0.19
CA ILE A 168 12.12 31.12 0.09
C ILE A 168 11.93 32.61 -0.03
N SER A 169 10.98 33.09 -0.84
CA SER A 169 10.70 34.52 -1.03
C SER A 169 10.15 35.21 0.23
N HIS A 170 9.41 34.46 1.08
CA HIS A 170 8.82 34.99 2.31
C HIS A 170 9.58 34.61 3.58
N PHE A 171 10.74 33.97 3.48
CA PHE A 171 11.48 33.50 4.66
C PHE A 171 11.96 34.66 5.56
N SER A 172 12.13 35.87 5.00
CA SER A 172 12.43 37.08 5.75
C SER A 172 11.32 37.53 6.73
N THR A 173 10.09 36.98 6.56
CA THR A 173 8.95 37.25 7.45
C THR A 173 8.87 36.29 8.62
N ALA A 174 9.84 35.39 8.79
CA ALA A 174 9.85 34.38 9.85
C ALA A 174 9.79 35.04 11.24
N ASP A 175 8.84 34.60 12.07
CA ASP A 175 8.68 35.05 13.44
C ASP A 175 9.52 34.20 14.40
N LEU A 176 10.27 34.88 15.28
CA LEU A 176 11.17 34.24 16.22
C LEU A 176 10.39 33.38 17.26
N TRP A 177 9.27 33.91 17.76
CA TRP A 177 8.50 33.25 18.80
C TRP A 177 7.77 32.01 18.26
N CYS A 178 7.19 32.09 17.05
CA CYS A 178 6.62 30.95 16.35
C CYS A 178 7.68 29.86 16.11
N SER A 179 8.86 30.27 15.61
CA SER A 179 9.98 29.36 15.37
C SER A 179 10.44 28.65 16.66
N LEU A 180 10.55 29.40 17.76
CA LEU A 180 10.91 28.81 19.07
C LEU A 180 9.85 27.82 19.55
N VAL A 181 8.57 28.17 19.49
CA VAL A 181 7.47 27.27 19.85
C VAL A 181 7.50 25.99 19.02
N GLY A 182 7.67 26.12 17.70
CA GLY A 182 7.73 24.99 16.78
C GLY A 182 8.92 24.07 17.05
N ILE A 183 10.14 24.63 17.15
CA ILE A 183 11.38 23.86 17.37
C ILE A 183 11.37 23.19 18.76
N VAL A 184 10.95 23.91 19.81
CA VAL A 184 10.86 23.36 21.16
C VAL A 184 9.82 22.22 21.20
N SER A 185 8.70 22.36 20.49
CA SER A 185 7.72 21.28 20.34
C SER A 185 8.36 20.02 19.72
N VAL A 186 9.11 20.16 18.63
CA VAL A 186 9.83 19.04 18.00
C VAL A 186 10.80 18.38 18.99
N ILE A 187 11.56 19.19 19.75
CA ILE A 187 12.50 18.69 20.76
C ILE A 187 11.79 17.92 21.86
N ILE A 188 10.69 18.46 22.42
CA ILE A 188 9.90 17.80 23.46
C ILE A 188 9.39 16.44 22.96
N ILE A 189 8.81 16.40 21.74
CA ILE A 189 8.26 15.18 21.17
C ILE A 189 9.36 14.13 20.96
N ALA A 190 10.52 14.53 20.48
CA ALA A 190 11.65 13.64 20.21
C ALA A 190 12.30 13.09 21.50
N ILE A 191 12.27 13.86 22.58
CA ILE A 191 12.93 13.51 23.86
C ILE A 191 11.98 12.72 24.77
N THR A 192 10.69 13.00 24.78
CA THR A 192 9.70 12.35 25.67
C THR A 192 9.78 10.81 25.69
N PRO A 193 9.94 10.09 24.56
CA PRO A 193 10.05 8.63 24.57
C PRO A 193 11.27 8.07 25.31
N LYS A 194 12.30 8.91 25.55
CA LYS A 194 13.50 8.52 26.32
C LYS A 194 13.19 8.46 27.83
N PHE A 195 12.26 9.30 28.30
CA PHE A 195 11.86 9.35 29.71
C PHE A 195 10.67 8.44 30.00
N SER A 196 9.68 8.38 29.10
CA SER A 196 8.50 7.55 29.27
C SER A 196 7.96 7.08 27.93
N LYS A 197 7.88 5.75 27.76
CA LYS A 197 7.24 5.14 26.58
C LYS A 197 5.71 5.11 26.68
N LYS A 198 5.15 5.43 27.85
CA LYS A 198 3.69 5.39 28.10
C LYS A 198 3.01 6.72 27.79
N ILE A 199 3.74 7.84 27.84
CA ILE A 199 3.18 9.16 27.64
C ILE A 199 3.50 9.63 26.22
N PRO A 200 2.48 10.02 25.42
CA PRO A 200 2.70 10.50 24.06
C PRO A 200 3.43 11.85 24.06
N GLY A 201 4.56 11.93 23.36
CA GLY A 201 5.33 13.16 23.28
C GLY A 201 4.55 14.34 22.68
N SER A 202 3.67 14.08 21.71
CA SER A 202 2.80 15.10 21.11
C SER A 202 1.84 15.73 22.13
N LEU A 203 1.26 14.94 23.02
CA LEU A 203 0.39 15.45 24.09
C LEU A 203 1.17 16.33 25.07
N VAL A 204 2.36 15.86 25.48
CA VAL A 204 3.23 16.63 26.40
C VAL A 204 3.62 17.97 25.77
N ALA A 205 4.03 17.97 24.50
CA ALA A 205 4.38 19.17 23.76
C ALA A 205 3.20 20.15 23.68
N ILE A 206 2.00 19.68 23.35
CA ILE A 206 0.80 20.52 23.26
C ILE A 206 0.50 21.16 24.61
N ILE A 207 0.49 20.40 25.71
CA ILE A 207 0.20 20.96 27.04
C ILE A 207 1.25 22.01 27.42
N ILE A 208 2.53 21.68 27.34
CA ILE A 208 3.62 22.58 27.73
C ILE A 208 3.61 23.85 26.87
N MET A 209 3.51 23.69 25.55
CA MET A 209 3.60 24.83 24.64
C MET A 209 2.32 25.68 24.63
N THR A 210 1.16 25.10 24.91
CA THR A 210 -0.07 25.87 25.14
C THR A 210 0.05 26.76 26.37
N ILE A 211 0.54 26.21 27.49
CA ILE A 211 0.77 27.00 28.72
C ILE A 211 1.83 28.08 28.46
N ALA A 212 2.94 27.74 27.79
CA ALA A 212 3.99 28.69 27.46
C ALA A 212 3.47 29.82 26.55
N ALA A 213 2.71 29.52 25.51
CA ALA A 213 2.11 30.50 24.61
C ALA A 213 1.12 31.43 25.33
N LEU A 214 0.29 30.88 26.25
CA LEU A 214 -0.59 31.69 27.10
C LEU A 214 0.18 32.64 27.99
N ILE A 215 1.27 32.21 28.62
CA ILE A 215 2.12 33.04 29.45
C ILE A 215 2.77 34.13 28.60
N LEU A 216 3.35 33.79 27.44
CA LEU A 216 3.96 34.73 26.53
C LEU A 216 2.96 35.80 26.03
N LYS A 217 1.75 35.37 25.67
CA LYS A 217 0.68 36.26 25.19
C LYS A 217 0.19 37.20 26.31
N THR A 218 -0.01 36.68 27.54
CA THR A 218 -0.63 37.43 28.64
C THR A 218 0.36 38.32 29.38
N TYR A 219 1.58 37.87 29.67
CA TYR A 219 2.54 38.61 30.50
C TYR A 219 3.62 39.34 29.69
N PHE A 220 3.97 38.82 28.49
CA PHE A 220 5.01 39.41 27.65
C PHE A 220 4.48 40.16 26.43
N GLY A 221 3.15 40.15 26.22
CA GLY A 221 2.52 40.88 25.11
C GLY A 221 2.87 40.31 23.71
N VAL A 222 3.33 39.07 23.62
CA VAL A 222 3.67 38.43 22.35
C VAL A 222 2.40 38.04 21.60
N THR A 223 2.03 38.83 20.59
CA THR A 223 0.81 38.60 19.77
C THR A 223 1.06 37.79 18.50
N SER A 224 2.32 37.58 18.15
CA SER A 224 2.70 36.87 16.90
C SER A 224 2.43 35.35 16.92
N ILE A 225 2.31 34.75 18.12
CA ILE A 225 2.01 33.33 18.24
C ILE A 225 0.53 33.08 17.92
N GLU A 226 0.24 32.61 16.72
CA GLU A 226 -1.11 32.28 16.29
C GLU A 226 -1.57 30.95 16.94
N THR A 227 -2.79 30.94 17.48
CA THR A 227 -3.44 29.75 18.06
C THR A 227 -4.56 29.23 17.16
N ILE A 228 -5.07 28.03 17.43
CA ILE A 228 -6.24 27.50 16.71
C ILE A 228 -7.42 28.47 16.77
N GLY A 229 -7.67 29.08 17.95
CA GLY A 229 -8.78 30.02 18.15
C GLY A 229 -8.61 31.36 17.43
N ASP A 230 -7.38 31.75 17.09
CA ASP A 230 -7.13 32.96 16.28
C ASP A 230 -7.46 32.70 14.78
N ARG A 231 -7.35 31.43 14.30
CA ARG A 231 -7.56 31.05 12.91
C ARG A 231 -8.94 30.42 12.64
N PHE A 232 -9.49 29.68 13.61
CA PHE A 232 -10.73 28.92 13.47
C PHE A 232 -11.71 29.23 14.62
N SER A 233 -13.00 29.28 14.29
CA SER A 233 -14.07 29.27 15.29
C SER A 233 -14.28 27.84 15.79
N VAL A 234 -13.72 27.53 16.98
CA VAL A 234 -13.78 26.18 17.55
C VAL A 234 -15.16 25.92 18.18
N SER A 235 -15.85 24.88 17.72
CA SER A 235 -17.16 24.45 18.22
C SER A 235 -17.09 23.01 18.75
N ASN A 236 -17.84 22.72 19.80
CA ASN A 236 -18.07 21.36 20.31
C ASN A 236 -19.47 20.82 19.95
N ALA A 237 -20.20 21.51 19.07
CA ALA A 237 -21.48 21.04 18.60
C ALA A 237 -21.30 19.83 17.67
N ILE A 238 -22.12 18.79 17.90
CA ILE A 238 -22.16 17.65 17.00
C ILE A 238 -22.74 18.14 15.66
N PRO A 239 -22.03 17.96 14.52
CA PRO A 239 -22.53 18.41 13.24
C PRO A 239 -23.83 17.68 12.88
N GLU A 240 -24.77 18.44 12.31
CA GLU A 240 -25.96 17.84 11.72
C GLU A 240 -25.57 17.05 10.46
N MET A 241 -26.29 15.97 10.23
CA MET A 241 -26.10 15.15 9.04
C MET A 241 -26.46 15.93 7.80
N GLN A 242 -25.49 16.12 6.90
CA GLN A 242 -25.65 16.84 5.65
C GLN A 242 -25.43 15.91 4.46
N VAL A 243 -26.40 15.88 3.55
CA VAL A 243 -26.27 15.18 2.28
C VAL A 243 -25.99 16.22 1.20
N PRO A 244 -24.84 16.17 0.52
CA PRO A 244 -24.51 17.15 -0.53
C PRO A 244 -25.41 16.95 -1.75
N ALA A 245 -25.67 18.03 -2.47
CA ALA A 245 -26.37 17.96 -3.76
C ALA A 245 -25.43 17.33 -4.80
N MET A 246 -25.84 16.20 -5.36
CA MET A 246 -25.05 15.46 -6.35
C MET A 246 -25.59 15.70 -7.75
N THR A 247 -24.83 16.36 -8.63
CA THR A 247 -25.12 16.44 -10.05
C THR A 247 -24.33 15.40 -10.83
N TRP A 248 -24.82 14.98 -11.99
CA TRP A 248 -24.09 14.02 -12.83
C TRP A 248 -22.72 14.54 -13.27
N GLU A 249 -22.59 15.83 -13.55
CA GLU A 249 -21.33 16.47 -13.91
C GLU A 249 -20.33 16.45 -12.76
N THR A 250 -20.79 16.75 -11.55
CA THR A 250 -19.95 16.69 -10.33
C THR A 250 -19.46 15.27 -10.08
N ILE A 251 -20.35 14.27 -10.18
CA ILE A 251 -19.96 12.86 -10.02
C ILE A 251 -18.89 12.49 -11.04
N LYS A 252 -19.08 12.82 -12.32
CA LYS A 252 -18.14 12.50 -13.40
C LYS A 252 -16.75 13.12 -13.16
N SER A 253 -16.69 14.37 -12.71
CA SER A 253 -15.43 15.07 -12.45
C SER A 253 -14.69 14.52 -11.23
N LEU A 254 -15.40 13.92 -10.28
CA LEU A 254 -14.84 13.41 -9.02
C LEU A 254 -14.53 11.90 -9.03
N VAL A 255 -14.79 11.17 -10.14
CA VAL A 255 -14.47 9.72 -10.22
C VAL A 255 -12.99 9.45 -9.96
N ALA A 256 -12.10 10.19 -10.62
CA ALA A 256 -10.66 9.98 -10.45
C ALA A 256 -10.17 10.32 -9.02
N PRO A 257 -10.50 11.49 -8.43
CA PRO A 257 -10.20 11.78 -7.03
C PRO A 257 -10.77 10.74 -6.05
N ALA A 258 -12.01 10.30 -6.26
CA ALA A 258 -12.65 9.30 -5.42
C ALA A 258 -11.96 7.93 -5.51
N LEU A 259 -11.56 7.52 -6.71
CA LEU A 259 -10.81 6.29 -6.92
C LEU A 259 -9.44 6.36 -6.24
N THR A 260 -8.77 7.52 -6.31
CA THR A 260 -7.50 7.75 -5.60
C THR A 260 -7.66 7.59 -4.09
N ILE A 261 -8.69 8.20 -3.49
CA ILE A 261 -8.98 8.05 -2.05
C ILE A 261 -9.23 6.56 -1.74
N ALA A 262 -10.03 5.85 -2.56
CA ALA A 262 -10.36 4.46 -2.33
C ALA A 262 -9.12 3.54 -2.41
N VAL A 263 -8.30 3.70 -3.44
CA VAL A 263 -7.08 2.89 -3.63
C VAL A 263 -6.09 3.14 -2.50
N LEU A 264 -5.83 4.41 -2.17
CA LEU A 264 -4.91 4.75 -1.08
C LEU A 264 -5.45 4.27 0.26
N GLY A 265 -6.73 4.46 0.55
CA GLY A 265 -7.37 3.97 1.77
C GLY A 265 -7.31 2.45 1.88
N ALA A 266 -7.49 1.73 0.78
CA ALA A 266 -7.35 0.29 0.73
C ALA A 266 -5.91 -0.16 1.01
N ILE A 267 -4.91 0.47 0.39
CA ILE A 267 -3.49 0.16 0.58
C ILE A 267 -3.08 0.40 2.05
N GLU A 268 -3.35 1.59 2.58
CA GLU A 268 -2.98 1.94 3.96
C GLU A 268 -3.67 1.06 4.99
N SER A 269 -4.97 0.83 4.82
CA SER A 269 -5.73 -0.01 5.75
C SER A 269 -5.21 -1.45 5.77
N LEU A 270 -5.01 -2.07 4.59
CA LEU A 270 -4.52 -3.45 4.53
C LEU A 270 -3.05 -3.57 4.93
N LEU A 271 -2.23 -2.54 4.65
CA LEU A 271 -0.86 -2.49 5.16
C LEU A 271 -0.84 -2.40 6.69
N SER A 272 -1.66 -1.52 7.28
CA SER A 272 -1.82 -1.39 8.73
C SER A 272 -2.26 -2.71 9.37
N ALA A 273 -3.25 -3.38 8.78
CA ALA A 273 -3.73 -4.67 9.25
C ALA A 273 -2.65 -5.77 9.12
N THR A 274 -1.89 -5.79 8.03
CA THR A 274 -0.80 -6.77 7.82
C THR A 274 0.34 -6.57 8.82
N VAL A 275 0.73 -5.32 9.09
CA VAL A 275 1.74 -5.01 10.11
C VAL A 275 1.26 -5.45 11.50
N ALA A 276 -0.01 -5.18 11.81
CA ALA A 276 -0.62 -5.62 13.05
C ALA A 276 -0.62 -7.14 13.21
N ASP A 277 -1.00 -7.87 12.16
CA ASP A 277 -0.98 -9.35 12.13
C ASP A 277 0.40 -9.90 12.46
N GLY A 278 1.45 -9.32 11.88
CA GLY A 278 2.83 -9.72 12.14
C GLY A 278 3.26 -9.55 13.60
N VAL A 279 2.68 -8.57 14.31
CA VAL A 279 2.99 -8.31 15.71
C VAL A 279 2.19 -9.18 16.69
N ILE A 280 0.90 -9.42 16.38
CA ILE A 280 0.01 -10.19 17.27
C ILE A 280 -0.04 -11.69 16.93
N GLY A 281 0.54 -12.11 15.81
CA GLY A 281 0.52 -13.51 15.36
C GLY A 281 -0.88 -13.96 14.88
N ASP A 282 -1.63 -13.08 14.22
CA ASP A 282 -2.99 -13.35 13.75
C ASP A 282 -3.13 -13.05 12.23
N HIS A 283 -4.33 -13.21 11.69
CA HIS A 283 -4.65 -12.92 10.29
C HIS A 283 -5.96 -12.14 10.19
N HIS A 284 -5.92 -10.99 9.54
CA HIS A 284 -7.10 -10.21 9.25
C HIS A 284 -7.85 -10.72 8.00
N ASN A 285 -9.14 -10.41 7.91
CA ASN A 285 -9.92 -10.60 6.69
C ASN A 285 -9.88 -9.31 5.84
N SER A 286 -9.04 -9.30 4.80
CA SER A 286 -8.82 -8.12 3.95
C SER A 286 -10.11 -7.61 3.28
N ASN A 287 -11.02 -8.50 2.85
CA ASN A 287 -12.25 -8.07 2.16
C ASN A 287 -13.27 -7.48 3.15
N THR A 288 -13.42 -8.08 4.32
CA THR A 288 -14.25 -7.51 5.41
C THR A 288 -13.71 -6.16 5.85
N GLU A 289 -12.38 -6.02 5.92
CA GLU A 289 -11.73 -4.76 6.27
C GLU A 289 -12.05 -3.66 5.26
N LEU A 290 -11.94 -3.93 3.94
CA LEU A 290 -12.26 -2.96 2.89
C LEU A 290 -13.73 -2.52 2.94
N ILE A 291 -14.66 -3.43 3.24
CA ILE A 291 -16.07 -3.08 3.39
C ILE A 291 -16.27 -2.15 4.58
N ALA A 292 -15.65 -2.45 5.72
CA ALA A 292 -15.72 -1.59 6.90
C ALA A 292 -15.16 -0.20 6.63
N GLN A 293 -14.02 -0.11 5.93
CA GLN A 293 -13.42 1.15 5.48
C GLN A 293 -14.39 1.91 4.54
N GLY A 294 -15.06 1.20 3.65
CA GLY A 294 -16.04 1.80 2.75
C GLY A 294 -17.26 2.35 3.49
N VAL A 295 -17.82 1.59 4.44
CA VAL A 295 -18.95 2.07 5.27
C VAL A 295 -18.52 3.27 6.12
N ALA A 296 -17.30 3.27 6.65
CA ALA A 296 -16.75 4.39 7.40
C ALA A 296 -16.61 5.66 6.55
N ASN A 297 -16.17 5.52 5.29
CA ASN A 297 -16.06 6.63 4.34
C ASN A 297 -17.41 7.06 3.73
N LEU A 298 -18.45 6.27 3.86
CA LEU A 298 -19.83 6.72 3.62
C LEU A 298 -20.37 7.54 4.80
N ALA A 299 -20.10 7.11 6.03
CA ALA A 299 -20.66 7.76 7.21
C ALA A 299 -19.91 9.04 7.60
N SER A 300 -18.57 9.03 7.59
CA SER A 300 -17.73 10.15 8.05
C SER A 300 -18.11 11.49 7.38
N PRO A 301 -18.18 11.61 6.05
CA PRO A 301 -18.49 12.89 5.41
C PRO A 301 -19.92 13.38 5.65
N LEU A 302 -20.87 12.49 5.94
CA LEU A 302 -22.24 12.89 6.30
C LEU A 302 -22.29 13.68 7.61
N PHE A 303 -21.38 13.44 8.53
CA PHE A 303 -21.20 14.20 9.77
C PHE A 303 -20.09 15.27 9.63
N GLY A 304 -19.77 15.67 8.41
CA GLY A 304 -18.77 16.70 8.13
C GLY A 304 -17.31 16.24 8.30
N GLY A 305 -17.06 14.95 8.45
CA GLY A 305 -15.71 14.39 8.49
C GLY A 305 -15.02 14.34 7.11
N ILE A 306 -13.77 13.94 7.12
CA ILE A 306 -12.91 13.78 5.93
C ILE A 306 -12.63 12.29 5.66
N PRO A 307 -11.99 11.92 4.54
CA PRO A 307 -11.60 10.54 4.27
C PRO A 307 -10.81 9.90 5.41
N ALA A 308 -11.11 8.65 5.67
CA ALA A 308 -10.53 7.85 6.74
C ALA A 308 -9.99 6.51 6.25
N THR A 309 -8.98 6.01 6.96
CA THR A 309 -8.44 4.66 6.77
C THR A 309 -7.88 4.09 8.05
N GLY A 310 -7.43 2.84 8.04
CA GLY A 310 -6.68 2.24 9.13
C GLY A 310 -5.32 2.94 9.33
N ALA A 311 -5.00 3.31 10.56
CA ALA A 311 -3.80 4.07 10.89
C ALA A 311 -2.74 3.20 11.56
N ILE A 312 -1.61 2.94 10.90
CA ILE A 312 -0.52 2.10 11.42
C ILE A 312 -0.07 2.56 12.81
N ALA A 313 0.24 3.84 12.98
CA ALA A 313 0.75 4.37 14.25
C ALA A 313 -0.23 4.20 15.42
N ARG A 314 -1.53 4.45 15.19
CA ARG A 314 -2.57 4.26 16.21
C ARG A 314 -2.81 2.79 16.49
N THR A 315 -2.81 1.94 15.47
CA THR A 315 -2.94 0.49 15.60
C THR A 315 -1.78 -0.10 16.41
N MET A 316 -0.55 0.33 16.13
CA MET A 316 0.62 -0.09 16.93
C MET A 316 0.56 0.43 18.36
N THR A 317 0.07 1.66 18.56
CA THR A 317 -0.16 2.20 19.93
C THR A 317 -1.18 1.35 20.67
N ASN A 318 -2.27 0.93 20.02
CA ASN A 318 -3.27 0.03 20.59
C ASN A 318 -2.64 -1.30 21.04
N ILE A 319 -1.91 -1.96 20.14
CA ILE A 319 -1.25 -3.25 20.39
C ILE A 319 -0.24 -3.15 21.55
N ASN A 320 0.60 -2.10 21.54
CA ASN A 320 1.65 -1.89 22.53
C ASN A 320 1.11 -1.58 23.93
N ASN A 321 -0.12 -1.07 24.02
CA ASN A 321 -0.81 -0.83 25.29
C ASN A 321 -1.79 -1.95 25.68
N GLY A 322 -1.73 -3.10 25.00
CA GLY A 322 -2.45 -4.31 25.37
C GLY A 322 -3.79 -4.51 24.68
N GLY A 323 -4.21 -3.65 23.76
CA GLY A 323 -5.43 -3.85 22.96
C GLY A 323 -5.32 -5.11 22.09
N ARG A 324 -6.34 -5.95 22.17
CA ARG A 324 -6.38 -7.25 21.47
C ARG A 324 -7.70 -7.52 20.75
N THR A 325 -8.71 -6.68 20.98
CA THR A 325 -10.02 -6.85 20.34
C THR A 325 -10.54 -5.52 19.79
N PRO A 326 -11.53 -5.55 18.89
CA PRO A 326 -12.12 -4.33 18.32
C PRO A 326 -12.76 -3.40 19.37
N ILE A 327 -13.02 -3.91 20.59
CA ILE A 327 -13.58 -3.11 21.69
C ILE A 327 -12.63 -1.97 22.07
N ALA A 328 -11.31 -2.18 22.01
CA ALA A 328 -10.34 -1.11 22.25
C ALA A 328 -10.54 0.07 21.29
N GLY A 329 -10.83 -0.19 20.02
CA GLY A 329 -11.10 0.86 19.02
C GLY A 329 -12.47 1.53 19.21
N ILE A 330 -13.48 0.79 19.68
CA ILE A 330 -14.77 1.38 20.05
C ILE A 330 -14.58 2.31 21.26
N ILE A 331 -13.84 1.90 22.28
CA ILE A 331 -13.51 2.72 23.45
C ILE A 331 -12.73 3.98 23.02
N HIS A 332 -11.75 3.83 22.13
CA HIS A 332 -11.01 4.96 21.54
C HIS A 332 -11.95 6.01 20.93
N ALA A 333 -12.94 5.59 20.14
CA ALA A 333 -13.91 6.49 19.53
C ALA A 333 -14.80 7.17 20.58
N VAL A 334 -15.24 6.44 21.60
CA VAL A 334 -16.03 6.99 22.72
C VAL A 334 -15.20 8.01 23.53
N VAL A 335 -13.94 7.70 23.82
CA VAL A 335 -13.03 8.64 24.52
C VAL A 335 -12.84 9.92 23.71
N LEU A 336 -12.62 9.81 22.40
CA LEU A 336 -12.52 10.99 21.52
C LEU A 336 -13.82 11.80 21.49
N LEU A 337 -14.98 11.14 21.49
CA LEU A 337 -16.28 11.82 21.58
C LEU A 337 -16.41 12.60 22.90
N LEU A 338 -16.05 11.99 24.03
CA LEU A 338 -16.06 12.67 25.32
C LEU A 338 -15.10 13.87 25.35
N ILE A 339 -13.89 13.70 24.80
CA ILE A 339 -12.93 14.79 24.69
C ILE A 339 -13.49 15.91 23.79
N PHE A 340 -14.11 15.56 22.67
CA PHE A 340 -14.73 16.52 21.77
C PHE A 340 -15.82 17.35 22.47
N LEU A 341 -16.72 16.69 23.20
CA LEU A 341 -17.83 17.37 23.88
C LEU A 341 -17.38 18.27 25.04
N PHE A 342 -16.37 17.86 25.81
CA PHE A 342 -16.00 18.55 27.04
C PHE A 342 -14.71 19.37 26.96
N LEU A 343 -13.72 18.92 26.17
CA LEU A 343 -12.39 19.54 26.13
C LEU A 343 -12.09 20.31 24.85
N MET A 344 -12.95 20.23 23.82
CA MET A 344 -12.74 20.95 22.56
C MET A 344 -12.57 22.48 22.76
N PRO A 345 -13.31 23.15 23.65
CA PRO A 345 -13.09 24.58 23.90
C PRO A 345 -11.66 24.94 24.35
N LEU A 346 -10.92 23.98 24.92
CA LEU A 346 -9.52 24.20 25.32
C LEU A 346 -8.57 24.13 24.11
N ALA A 347 -8.96 23.45 23.05
CA ALA A 347 -8.14 23.31 21.84
C ALA A 347 -7.86 24.68 21.18
N LYS A 348 -8.73 25.69 21.36
CA LYS A 348 -8.53 27.05 20.83
C LYS A 348 -7.21 27.70 21.26
N TYR A 349 -6.64 27.29 22.39
CA TYR A 349 -5.40 27.86 22.92
C TYR A 349 -4.13 27.19 22.37
N ILE A 350 -4.25 26.10 21.62
CA ILE A 350 -3.10 25.36 21.08
C ILE A 350 -2.42 26.21 20.00
N PRO A 351 -1.09 26.45 20.09
CA PRO A 351 -0.34 27.20 19.07
C PRO A 351 -0.25 26.42 17.76
N MET A 352 -0.45 27.10 16.62
CA MET A 352 -0.30 26.50 15.28
C MET A 352 1.12 25.96 15.05
N ALA A 353 2.15 26.69 15.48
CA ALA A 353 3.54 26.24 15.39
C ALA A 353 3.81 24.94 16.17
N CYS A 354 3.11 24.70 17.29
CA CYS A 354 3.21 23.44 18.03
C CYS A 354 2.61 22.26 17.21
N LEU A 355 1.46 22.46 16.58
CA LEU A 355 0.86 21.44 15.70
C LEU A 355 1.74 21.16 14.48
N ALA A 356 2.36 22.19 13.91
CA ALA A 356 3.36 22.03 12.84
C ALA A 356 4.53 21.18 13.33
N GLY A 357 5.05 21.41 14.54
CA GLY A 357 6.07 20.56 15.17
C GLY A 357 5.64 19.09 15.34
N VAL A 358 4.38 18.86 15.72
CA VAL A 358 3.81 17.50 15.77
C VAL A 358 3.86 16.83 14.40
N LEU A 359 3.41 17.54 13.34
CA LEU A 359 3.39 16.98 11.98
C LEU A 359 4.78 16.80 11.39
N VAL A 360 5.76 17.62 11.77
CA VAL A 360 7.18 17.40 11.40
C VAL A 360 7.69 16.06 11.93
N ILE A 361 7.41 15.72 13.19
CA ILE A 361 7.80 14.43 13.77
C ILE A 361 7.02 13.27 13.14
N VAL A 362 5.74 13.47 12.85
CA VAL A 362 4.91 12.48 12.14
C VAL A 362 5.46 12.20 10.75
N SER A 363 5.79 13.26 9.99
CA SER A 363 6.37 13.12 8.64
C SER A 363 7.71 12.38 8.68
N TYR A 364 8.57 12.68 9.65
CA TYR A 364 9.82 11.94 9.85
C TYR A 364 9.58 10.45 10.11
N GLY A 365 8.60 10.13 10.96
CA GLY A 365 8.21 8.74 11.24
C GLY A 365 7.64 8.01 10.01
N MET A 366 6.84 8.71 9.19
CA MET A 366 6.25 8.16 7.97
C MET A 366 7.27 7.96 6.85
N CYS A 367 8.33 8.75 6.81
CA CYS A 367 9.37 8.65 5.78
C CYS A 367 10.00 7.25 5.71
N GLY A 368 10.00 6.49 6.82
CA GLY A 368 10.54 5.12 6.82
C GLY A 368 11.99 5.06 6.36
N TRP A 369 12.80 6.05 6.72
CA TRP A 369 14.18 6.25 6.25
C TRP A 369 15.02 4.98 6.24
N ARG A 370 14.88 4.13 7.26
CA ARG A 370 15.63 2.87 7.35
C ARG A 370 15.26 1.90 6.23
N SER A 371 13.96 1.79 5.93
CA SER A 371 13.46 0.95 4.83
C SER A 371 13.85 1.51 3.47
N PHE A 372 13.81 2.84 3.30
CA PHE A 372 14.22 3.52 2.08
C PHE A 372 15.70 3.25 1.78
N VAL A 373 16.60 3.48 2.76
CA VAL A 373 18.04 3.22 2.60
C VAL A 373 18.35 1.73 2.41
N ALA A 374 17.60 0.84 3.08
CA ALA A 374 17.77 -0.60 2.90
C ALA A 374 17.41 -1.03 1.46
N LEU A 375 16.32 -0.49 0.91
CA LEU A 375 15.90 -0.77 -0.47
C LEU A 375 16.88 -0.23 -1.52
N MET A 376 17.61 0.85 -1.24
CA MET A 376 18.65 1.37 -2.15
C MET A 376 19.79 0.38 -2.40
N LYS A 377 19.93 -0.67 -1.56
CA LYS A 377 20.91 -1.75 -1.71
C LYS A 377 20.35 -2.96 -2.48
N ASN A 378 19.08 -2.97 -2.81
CA ASN A 378 18.39 -4.03 -3.51
C ASN A 378 18.69 -4.01 -5.02
N PRO A 379 18.17 -4.99 -5.80
CA PRO A 379 18.33 -5.00 -7.25
C PRO A 379 17.92 -3.69 -7.91
N LYS A 380 18.61 -3.29 -8.96
CA LYS A 380 18.41 -2.00 -9.66
C LYS A 380 16.95 -1.78 -10.09
N SER A 381 16.22 -2.84 -10.44
CA SER A 381 14.80 -2.77 -10.77
C SER A 381 13.97 -2.20 -9.62
N ASP A 382 14.20 -2.69 -8.39
CA ASP A 382 13.44 -2.29 -7.22
C ASP A 382 13.80 -0.86 -6.80
N VAL A 383 15.10 -0.50 -6.92
CA VAL A 383 15.58 0.88 -6.70
C VAL A 383 14.96 1.85 -7.70
N THR A 384 14.85 1.47 -8.97
CA THR A 384 14.23 2.31 -10.00
C THR A 384 12.76 2.57 -9.68
N VAL A 385 12.00 1.54 -9.32
CA VAL A 385 10.59 1.67 -8.91
C VAL A 385 10.45 2.57 -7.69
N LEU A 386 11.29 2.36 -6.66
CA LEU A 386 11.31 3.17 -5.44
C LEU A 386 11.52 4.66 -5.76
N LEU A 387 12.58 4.98 -6.50
CA LEU A 387 12.95 6.37 -6.81
C LEU A 387 11.93 7.06 -7.70
N ILE A 388 11.43 6.38 -8.74
CA ILE A 388 10.42 6.96 -9.63
C ILE A 388 9.13 7.23 -8.84
N THR A 389 8.65 6.28 -8.05
CA THR A 389 7.46 6.47 -7.22
C THR A 389 7.66 7.59 -6.21
N PHE A 390 8.82 7.68 -5.55
CA PHE A 390 9.17 8.75 -4.61
C PHE A 390 9.13 10.13 -5.27
N VAL A 391 9.82 10.29 -6.40
CA VAL A 391 9.91 11.57 -7.11
C VAL A 391 8.55 11.99 -7.67
N LEU A 392 7.81 11.07 -8.28
CA LEU A 392 6.47 11.36 -8.80
C LEU A 392 5.49 11.74 -7.70
N THR A 393 5.58 11.14 -6.51
CA THR A 393 4.74 11.51 -5.36
C THR A 393 5.00 12.94 -4.88
N ILE A 394 6.23 13.44 -5.00
CA ILE A 394 6.60 14.79 -4.57
C ILE A 394 6.22 15.83 -5.62
N ILE A 395 6.48 15.56 -6.91
CA ILE A 395 6.36 16.55 -7.99
C ILE A 395 4.95 16.58 -8.58
N PHE A 396 4.34 15.42 -8.74
CA PHE A 396 2.99 15.28 -9.29
C PHE A 396 1.99 14.90 -8.18
N ASP A 397 0.85 14.38 -8.56
CA ASP A 397 -0.07 13.83 -7.58
C ASP A 397 0.20 12.34 -7.30
N LEU A 398 -0.35 11.87 -6.18
CA LEU A 398 -0.17 10.51 -5.71
C LEU A 398 -0.76 9.46 -6.66
N THR A 399 -1.82 9.82 -7.40
CA THR A 399 -2.49 8.91 -8.36
C THR A 399 -1.51 8.54 -9.46
N VAL A 400 -0.90 9.56 -10.08
CA VAL A 400 0.11 9.38 -11.13
C VAL A 400 1.30 8.56 -10.61
N ALA A 401 1.74 8.83 -9.38
CA ALA A 401 2.86 8.11 -8.79
C ALA A 401 2.58 6.60 -8.62
N ILE A 402 1.39 6.24 -8.15
CA ILE A 402 1.00 4.84 -7.97
C ILE A 402 0.80 4.15 -9.32
N GLU A 403 0.09 4.79 -10.25
CA GLU A 403 -0.18 4.23 -11.58
C GLU A 403 1.11 3.96 -12.34
N VAL A 404 1.96 4.97 -12.47
CA VAL A 404 3.25 4.86 -13.17
C VAL A 404 4.18 3.88 -12.44
N GLY A 405 4.25 3.97 -11.11
CA GLY A 405 5.05 3.06 -10.30
C GLY A 405 4.64 1.59 -10.49
N LEU A 406 3.34 1.31 -10.52
CA LEU A 406 2.82 -0.04 -10.75
C LEU A 406 3.12 -0.54 -12.17
N ILE A 407 2.91 0.31 -13.19
CA ILE A 407 3.23 -0.05 -14.58
C ILE A 407 4.71 -0.39 -14.71
N ILE A 408 5.60 0.46 -14.20
CA ILE A 408 7.05 0.22 -14.25
C ILE A 408 7.43 -1.04 -13.48
N ALA A 409 6.86 -1.25 -12.29
CA ALA A 409 7.13 -2.45 -11.51
C ALA A 409 6.70 -3.73 -12.26
N CYS A 410 5.54 -3.72 -12.91
CA CYS A 410 5.07 -4.84 -13.74
C CYS A 410 6.00 -5.08 -14.93
N LEU A 411 6.42 -4.03 -15.65
CA LEU A 411 7.33 -4.15 -16.80
C LEU A 411 8.71 -4.70 -16.38
N LEU A 412 9.28 -4.20 -15.29
CA LEU A 412 10.56 -4.67 -14.77
C LEU A 412 10.47 -6.10 -14.22
N PHE A 413 9.35 -6.45 -13.59
CA PHE A 413 9.09 -7.83 -13.17
C PHE A 413 9.01 -8.78 -14.37
N MET A 414 8.27 -8.40 -15.43
CA MET A 414 8.18 -9.19 -16.66
C MET A 414 9.55 -9.38 -17.32
N LYS A 415 10.35 -8.29 -17.41
CA LYS A 415 11.73 -8.37 -17.89
C LYS A 415 12.56 -9.35 -17.09
N ARG A 416 12.53 -9.24 -15.74
CA ARG A 416 13.27 -10.13 -14.83
C ARG A 416 12.83 -11.59 -14.97
N MET A 417 11.52 -11.84 -15.12
CA MET A 417 11.00 -13.19 -15.37
C MET A 417 11.48 -13.75 -16.70
N SER A 418 11.55 -12.91 -17.75
CA SER A 418 12.10 -13.32 -19.05
C SER A 418 13.60 -13.65 -18.97
N GLU A 419 14.36 -12.89 -18.18
CA GLU A 419 15.80 -13.14 -17.97
C GLU A 419 16.08 -14.43 -17.18
N THR A 420 15.15 -14.85 -16.30
CA THR A 420 15.29 -16.10 -15.53
C THR A 420 14.95 -17.36 -16.34
N THR A 421 14.23 -17.21 -17.46
CA THR A 421 13.97 -18.33 -18.35
C THR A 421 15.21 -18.59 -19.20
N ASP A 422 15.75 -19.78 -19.11
CA ASP A 422 16.93 -20.23 -19.83
C ASP A 422 16.60 -21.47 -20.66
N VAL A 423 17.18 -21.55 -21.86
CA VAL A 423 17.06 -22.71 -22.74
C VAL A 423 18.46 -23.28 -22.96
N LYS A 424 18.67 -24.51 -22.56
CA LYS A 424 19.96 -25.21 -22.71
C LYS A 424 19.86 -26.29 -23.77
N VAL A 425 20.87 -26.38 -24.61
CA VAL A 425 21.06 -27.49 -25.54
C VAL A 425 21.98 -28.49 -24.89
N ILE A 426 21.58 -29.74 -24.87
CA ILE A 426 22.35 -30.85 -24.32
C ILE A 426 22.73 -31.74 -25.50
N MET A 427 24.06 -31.86 -25.80
CA MET A 427 24.53 -32.57 -26.99
C MET A 427 25.04 -33.97 -26.73
N ASP A 428 25.71 -34.21 -25.61
CA ASP A 428 26.44 -35.48 -25.41
C ASP A 428 25.87 -36.35 -24.32
N GLU A 429 25.68 -35.85 -23.10
CA GLU A 429 25.20 -36.62 -21.96
C GLU A 429 24.24 -35.81 -21.09
N ILE A 430 23.17 -36.45 -20.66
CA ILE A 430 22.25 -35.88 -19.67
C ILE A 430 22.67 -36.36 -18.29
N ASN A 431 23.27 -35.48 -17.49
CA ASN A 431 23.53 -35.73 -16.08
C ASN A 431 22.26 -35.43 -15.29
N GLU A 432 21.49 -36.44 -14.92
CA GLU A 432 20.40 -36.29 -13.97
C GLU A 432 20.95 -36.19 -12.55
N GLU A 433 21.00 -34.98 -11.99
CA GLU A 433 20.85 -34.82 -10.54
C GLU A 433 19.41 -35.16 -10.20
N SER A 434 19.17 -36.42 -9.88
CA SER A 434 17.84 -36.93 -9.55
C SER A 434 17.42 -36.45 -8.16
N ASP A 435 16.42 -35.60 -8.10
CA ASP A 435 15.78 -35.18 -6.84
C ASP A 435 14.96 -36.28 -6.14
N ILE A 436 14.97 -37.53 -6.60
CA ILE A 436 13.99 -38.51 -6.10
C ILE A 436 14.58 -39.79 -5.53
N VAL A 437 15.80 -40.23 -5.85
CA VAL A 437 16.41 -41.39 -5.16
C VAL A 437 17.92 -41.19 -5.04
N LYS A 438 18.42 -41.12 -3.83
CA LYS A 438 19.86 -41.28 -3.54
C LYS A 438 20.33 -42.62 -4.07
N GLY A 439 21.11 -42.60 -5.16
CA GLY A 439 21.89 -43.80 -5.48
C GLY A 439 22.13 -44.17 -6.93
N ASN A 440 21.47 -43.64 -7.95
CA ASN A 440 21.81 -43.97 -9.34
C ASN A 440 21.86 -42.72 -10.22
N LEU A 441 23.06 -42.25 -10.51
CA LEU A 441 23.35 -41.38 -11.63
C LEU A 441 23.27 -42.20 -12.92
N GLU A 442 22.13 -42.24 -13.60
CA GLU A 442 22.02 -42.76 -14.96
C GLU A 442 22.58 -41.71 -15.92
N HIS A 443 23.76 -41.95 -16.44
CA HIS A 443 24.29 -41.22 -17.59
C HIS A 443 23.54 -41.65 -18.85
N LEU A 444 22.63 -40.76 -19.30
CA LEU A 444 21.86 -41.03 -20.51
C LEU A 444 22.61 -40.47 -21.73
N THR A 445 23.06 -41.33 -22.62
CA THR A 445 23.69 -40.93 -23.89
C THR A 445 22.65 -40.54 -24.93
N ILE A 446 22.85 -39.39 -25.56
CA ILE A 446 21.97 -38.87 -26.62
C ILE A 446 22.37 -39.58 -27.94
N PRO A 447 21.43 -40.21 -28.69
CA PRO A 447 21.72 -40.82 -29.95
C PRO A 447 22.16 -39.83 -31.04
N GLN A 448 23.01 -40.22 -31.97
CA GLN A 448 23.37 -39.40 -33.10
C GLN A 448 22.12 -38.97 -33.91
N GLY A 449 22.00 -37.69 -34.25
CA GLY A 449 20.83 -37.15 -34.96
C GLY A 449 19.68 -36.72 -34.04
N VAL A 450 19.88 -36.72 -32.70
CA VAL A 450 18.94 -36.22 -31.70
C VAL A 450 19.54 -35.00 -31.02
N GLU A 451 18.77 -33.95 -30.88
CA GLU A 451 19.09 -32.77 -30.07
C GLU A 451 18.10 -32.68 -28.91
N VAL A 452 18.59 -32.35 -27.71
CA VAL A 452 17.76 -32.16 -26.53
C VAL A 452 17.82 -30.71 -26.07
N TYR A 453 16.67 -30.06 -26.03
CA TYR A 453 16.50 -28.69 -25.54
C TYR A 453 15.78 -28.72 -24.19
N GLU A 454 16.43 -28.24 -23.15
CA GLU A 454 15.80 -28.11 -21.84
C GLU A 454 15.36 -26.66 -21.60
N ILE A 455 14.07 -26.47 -21.38
CA ILE A 455 13.51 -25.15 -21.01
C ILE A 455 13.44 -25.07 -19.48
N ASN A 456 14.17 -24.11 -18.90
CA ASN A 456 14.20 -23.85 -17.47
C ASN A 456 13.45 -22.53 -17.18
N GLY A 457 12.31 -22.63 -16.51
CA GLY A 457 11.48 -21.49 -16.14
C GLY A 457 10.18 -21.36 -16.94
N PRO A 458 9.39 -20.31 -16.70
CA PRO A 458 8.10 -20.11 -17.36
C PRO A 458 8.28 -19.80 -18.85
N TYR A 459 7.53 -20.47 -19.71
CA TYR A 459 7.58 -20.25 -21.14
C TYR A 459 6.41 -19.37 -21.61
N PHE A 460 6.70 -18.08 -21.81
CA PHE A 460 5.70 -17.03 -22.07
C PHE A 460 6.24 -16.00 -23.06
N PHE A 461 5.43 -14.97 -23.38
CA PHE A 461 5.77 -13.96 -24.40
C PHE A 461 7.17 -13.33 -24.25
N GLY A 462 7.69 -13.18 -23.03
CA GLY A 462 9.02 -12.64 -22.76
C GLY A 462 10.18 -13.60 -23.05
N ALA A 463 9.92 -14.91 -23.20
CA ALA A 463 10.96 -15.93 -23.36
C ALA A 463 10.98 -16.59 -24.77
N GLY A 464 9.98 -16.31 -25.61
CA GLY A 464 9.80 -17.00 -26.87
C GLY A 464 10.97 -16.85 -27.86
N ASN A 465 11.52 -15.66 -27.98
CA ASN A 465 12.60 -15.37 -28.95
C ASN A 465 13.93 -16.07 -28.60
N LYS A 466 14.19 -16.36 -27.31
CA LYS A 466 15.43 -17.06 -26.91
C LYS A 466 15.56 -18.47 -27.49
N PHE A 467 14.43 -19.15 -27.66
CA PHE A 467 14.43 -20.50 -28.21
C PHE A 467 14.79 -20.47 -29.70
N GLU A 468 14.22 -19.52 -30.47
CA GLU A 468 14.51 -19.34 -31.88
C GLU A 468 15.96 -18.91 -32.14
N GLU A 469 16.50 -18.02 -31.32
CA GLU A 469 17.91 -17.58 -31.40
C GLU A 469 18.90 -18.74 -31.19
N ILE A 470 18.62 -19.61 -30.22
CA ILE A 470 19.46 -20.77 -29.91
C ILE A 470 19.42 -21.77 -31.06
N MET A 471 18.24 -22.04 -31.59
CA MET A 471 18.10 -22.97 -32.74
C MET A 471 18.79 -22.47 -34.02
N ALA A 472 18.75 -21.18 -34.26
CA ALA A 472 19.43 -20.59 -35.41
C ALA A 472 20.97 -20.68 -35.36
N THR A 473 21.53 -20.92 -34.18
CA THR A 473 22.97 -20.95 -33.93
C THR A 473 23.57 -22.33 -34.19
N PHE A 474 22.77 -23.41 -34.14
CA PHE A 474 23.25 -24.79 -34.31
C PHE A 474 23.06 -25.23 -35.80
N GLY A 475 24.17 -25.48 -36.47
CA GLY A 475 24.21 -25.68 -37.93
C GLY A 475 23.86 -27.10 -38.43
N ASP A 476 23.85 -28.13 -37.61
CA ASP A 476 23.52 -29.50 -38.01
C ASP A 476 22.02 -29.75 -37.92
N ARG A 477 21.42 -30.38 -38.94
CA ARG A 477 19.97 -30.71 -38.95
C ARG A 477 19.76 -32.05 -38.25
N PRO A 478 19.20 -32.08 -37.02
CA PRO A 478 18.87 -33.33 -36.37
C PRO A 478 17.67 -34.00 -37.05
N LYS A 479 17.49 -35.29 -36.88
CA LYS A 479 16.27 -35.98 -37.28
C LYS A 479 15.15 -35.79 -36.25
N VAL A 480 15.53 -35.67 -34.94
CA VAL A 480 14.58 -35.53 -33.83
C VAL A 480 15.03 -34.44 -32.88
N ARG A 481 14.11 -33.60 -32.50
CA ARG A 481 14.28 -32.57 -31.41
C ARG A 481 13.44 -32.98 -30.22
N ILE A 482 14.07 -33.19 -29.07
CA ILE A 482 13.40 -33.42 -27.81
C ILE A 482 13.34 -32.11 -27.06
N ILE A 483 12.12 -31.63 -26.72
CA ILE A 483 11.90 -30.45 -25.90
C ILE A 483 11.54 -30.92 -24.48
N ARG A 484 12.47 -30.73 -23.55
CA ARG A 484 12.30 -31.10 -22.15
C ARG A 484 11.66 -29.96 -21.37
N MET A 485 10.43 -30.18 -20.85
CA MET A 485 9.60 -29.18 -20.19
C MET A 485 9.41 -29.43 -18.69
N ARG A 486 10.20 -30.32 -18.07
CA ARG A 486 10.06 -30.68 -16.65
C ARG A 486 10.10 -29.48 -15.71
N LYS A 487 10.90 -28.49 -16.02
CA LYS A 487 11.08 -27.27 -15.22
C LYS A 487 10.20 -26.09 -15.70
N VAL A 488 9.23 -26.35 -16.58
CA VAL A 488 8.28 -25.33 -17.06
C VAL A 488 7.04 -25.33 -16.16
N PRO A 489 6.84 -24.29 -15.32
CA PRO A 489 5.69 -24.23 -14.41
C PRO A 489 4.39 -23.82 -15.09
N PHE A 490 4.45 -23.07 -16.18
CA PHE A 490 3.31 -22.69 -17.02
C PHE A 490 3.75 -22.26 -18.40
N VAL A 491 2.81 -22.31 -19.36
CA VAL A 491 2.94 -21.80 -20.71
C VAL A 491 1.76 -20.87 -20.97
N ASP A 492 1.98 -19.69 -21.56
CA ASP A 492 0.90 -18.78 -21.97
C ASP A 492 0.54 -18.98 -23.47
N SER A 493 -0.45 -18.22 -23.95
CA SER A 493 -0.89 -18.30 -25.35
C SER A 493 0.23 -17.99 -26.36
N THR A 494 1.14 -17.08 -26.02
CA THR A 494 2.29 -16.75 -26.88
C THR A 494 3.33 -17.87 -26.86
N GLY A 495 3.59 -18.46 -25.70
CA GLY A 495 4.46 -19.63 -25.60
C GLY A 495 3.93 -20.82 -26.40
N ILE A 496 2.61 -21.07 -26.35
CA ILE A 496 1.98 -22.11 -27.18
C ILE A 496 2.12 -21.80 -28.67
N HIS A 497 1.89 -20.54 -29.07
CA HIS A 497 2.06 -20.11 -30.47
C HIS A 497 3.50 -20.32 -30.95
N ASN A 498 4.49 -19.93 -30.16
CA ASN A 498 5.90 -20.12 -30.49
C ASN A 498 6.27 -21.61 -30.58
N LEU A 499 5.78 -22.47 -29.65
CA LEU A 499 5.94 -23.92 -29.77
C LEU A 499 5.29 -24.46 -31.04
N THR A 500 4.12 -23.98 -31.42
CA THR A 500 3.43 -24.38 -32.64
C THR A 500 4.24 -24.00 -33.89
N ASN A 501 4.73 -22.77 -33.97
CA ASN A 501 5.58 -22.32 -35.06
C ASN A 501 6.86 -23.15 -35.18
N LEU A 502 7.48 -23.44 -34.04
CA LEU A 502 8.65 -24.31 -33.96
C LEU A 502 8.36 -25.71 -34.53
N CYS A 503 7.22 -26.29 -34.15
CA CYS A 503 6.82 -27.61 -34.67
C CYS A 503 6.58 -27.58 -36.18
N LEU A 504 5.93 -26.53 -36.68
CA LEU A 504 5.70 -26.36 -38.14
C LEU A 504 6.99 -26.17 -38.90
N MET A 505 7.90 -25.33 -38.41
CA MET A 505 9.23 -25.14 -39.04
C MET A 505 10.04 -26.43 -39.04
N SER A 506 10.10 -27.12 -37.89
CA SER A 506 10.80 -28.41 -37.79
C SER A 506 10.22 -29.47 -38.72
N LYS A 507 8.91 -29.55 -38.84
CA LYS A 507 8.21 -30.45 -39.73
C LYS A 507 8.56 -30.16 -41.23
N ASN A 508 8.62 -28.89 -41.60
CA ASN A 508 9.03 -28.49 -42.97
C ASN A 508 10.48 -28.86 -43.28
N GLU A 509 11.32 -28.96 -42.27
CA GLU A 509 12.71 -29.40 -42.37
C GLU A 509 12.90 -30.91 -42.25
N GLY A 510 11.80 -31.65 -42.08
CA GLY A 510 11.83 -33.12 -41.88
C GLY A 510 12.27 -33.54 -40.47
N ILE A 511 12.22 -32.65 -39.51
CA ILE A 511 12.62 -32.87 -38.11
C ILE A 511 11.38 -33.19 -37.27
N GLN A 512 11.38 -34.31 -36.57
CA GLN A 512 10.31 -34.67 -35.64
C GLN A 512 10.54 -34.08 -34.28
N ILE A 513 9.48 -33.49 -33.68
CA ILE A 513 9.52 -32.97 -32.29
C ILE A 513 8.92 -34.02 -31.34
N VAL A 514 9.60 -34.21 -30.20
CA VAL A 514 9.16 -35.02 -29.08
C VAL A 514 9.16 -34.18 -27.81
N LEU A 515 8.05 -34.16 -27.07
CA LEU A 515 7.99 -33.46 -25.76
C LEU A 515 8.34 -34.45 -24.64
N SER A 516 9.07 -33.93 -23.63
CA SER A 516 9.44 -34.74 -22.46
C SER A 516 9.15 -33.98 -21.15
N GLY A 517 8.56 -34.68 -20.18
CA GLY A 517 8.39 -34.19 -18.82
C GLY A 517 7.38 -33.06 -18.68
N VAL A 518 6.33 -33.04 -19.47
CA VAL A 518 5.29 -32.01 -19.42
C VAL A 518 4.50 -32.11 -18.10
N SER A 519 4.46 -31.03 -17.30
CA SER A 519 3.70 -31.01 -16.05
C SER A 519 2.18 -31.12 -16.31
N PRO A 520 1.35 -31.66 -15.39
CA PRO A 520 -0.09 -31.80 -15.60
C PRO A 520 -0.82 -30.52 -15.95
N LYS A 521 -0.34 -29.39 -15.41
CA LYS A 521 -0.90 -28.04 -15.67
C LYS A 521 -0.60 -27.60 -17.10
N VAL A 522 0.63 -27.78 -17.56
CA VAL A 522 1.05 -27.44 -18.93
C VAL A 522 0.40 -28.39 -19.93
N HIS A 523 0.30 -29.69 -19.59
CA HIS A 523 -0.39 -30.68 -20.41
C HIS A 523 -1.84 -30.26 -20.71
N SER A 524 -2.61 -29.90 -19.69
CA SER A 524 -3.99 -29.42 -19.88
C SER A 524 -4.09 -28.14 -20.75
N GLN A 525 -3.08 -27.29 -20.73
CA GLN A 525 -3.05 -26.07 -21.57
C GLN A 525 -2.75 -26.43 -23.05
N LEU A 526 -1.78 -27.29 -23.29
CA LEU A 526 -1.40 -27.75 -24.64
C LEU A 526 -2.53 -28.58 -25.28
N GLU A 527 -3.21 -29.45 -24.52
CA GLU A 527 -4.35 -30.21 -24.96
C GLU A 527 -5.53 -29.34 -25.39
N LYS A 528 -5.91 -28.33 -24.56
CA LYS A 528 -6.94 -27.34 -24.91
C LYS A 528 -6.61 -26.54 -26.17
N ALA A 529 -5.34 -26.29 -26.42
CA ALA A 529 -4.86 -25.61 -27.62
C ALA A 529 -4.76 -26.54 -28.84
N LYS A 530 -5.11 -27.81 -28.72
CA LYS A 530 -4.98 -28.86 -29.77
C LYS A 530 -3.54 -29.00 -30.29
N PHE A 531 -2.57 -28.68 -29.46
CA PHE A 531 -1.16 -28.74 -29.82
C PHE A 531 -0.72 -30.20 -30.13
N TYR A 532 -1.34 -31.18 -29.47
CA TYR A 532 -1.02 -32.58 -29.64
C TYR A 532 -1.44 -33.17 -30.99
N ASP A 533 -2.47 -32.59 -31.63
CA ASP A 533 -2.86 -32.95 -33.00
C ASP A 533 -1.72 -32.66 -34.02
N LEU A 534 -0.82 -31.74 -33.68
CA LEU A 534 0.28 -31.33 -34.56
C LEU A 534 1.47 -32.27 -34.48
N ILE A 535 1.82 -32.74 -33.27
CA ILE A 535 3.03 -33.55 -33.03
C ILE A 535 2.74 -35.07 -32.94
N GLY A 536 1.48 -35.46 -32.70
CA GLY A 536 1.04 -36.83 -32.43
C GLY A 536 1.18 -37.23 -30.95
N GLU A 537 0.20 -37.93 -30.41
CA GLU A 537 0.16 -38.33 -28.99
C GLU A 537 1.36 -39.21 -28.61
N ASP A 538 1.86 -40.08 -29.50
CA ASP A 538 3.03 -40.94 -29.29
C ASP A 538 4.32 -40.16 -29.02
N ASN A 539 4.36 -38.89 -29.36
CA ASN A 539 5.52 -38.03 -29.18
C ASN A 539 5.49 -37.17 -27.91
N ILE A 540 4.57 -37.51 -26.97
CA ILE A 540 4.44 -36.86 -25.67
C ILE A 540 4.86 -37.85 -24.60
N CYS A 541 6.06 -37.70 -24.07
CA CYS A 541 6.68 -38.59 -23.13
C CYS A 541 6.66 -38.01 -21.71
N SER A 542 6.29 -38.83 -20.73
CA SER A 542 6.28 -38.41 -19.31
C SER A 542 7.70 -38.22 -18.75
N HIS A 543 8.70 -38.88 -19.34
CA HIS A 543 10.08 -38.85 -18.87
C HIS A 543 11.07 -38.82 -20.04
N ILE A 544 12.29 -38.32 -19.77
CA ILE A 544 13.33 -38.20 -20.81
C ILE A 544 13.77 -39.56 -21.39
N ASN A 545 13.79 -40.60 -20.57
CA ASN A 545 14.15 -41.96 -21.04
C ASN A 545 13.20 -42.45 -22.14
N LEU A 546 11.88 -42.28 -21.94
CA LEU A 546 10.87 -42.63 -22.93
C LEU A 546 11.00 -41.77 -24.21
N ALA A 547 11.34 -40.48 -24.04
CA ALA A 547 11.56 -39.59 -25.17
C ALA A 547 12.81 -39.98 -25.99
N LEU A 548 13.87 -40.44 -25.34
CA LEU A 548 15.08 -40.93 -26.02
C LEU A 548 14.81 -42.29 -26.72
N GLU A 549 14.01 -43.20 -26.12
CA GLU A 549 13.57 -44.42 -26.77
C GLU A 549 12.72 -44.11 -28.00
N ARG A 550 11.74 -43.20 -27.85
CA ARG A 550 10.92 -42.76 -28.99
C ARG A 550 11.77 -42.13 -30.09
N ALA A 551 12.76 -41.33 -29.76
CA ALA A 551 13.68 -40.73 -30.73
C ALA A 551 14.49 -41.81 -31.49
N LYS A 552 14.92 -42.90 -30.81
CA LYS A 552 15.60 -44.06 -31.44
C LYS A 552 14.70 -44.79 -32.43
N GLU A 553 13.40 -44.88 -32.12
CA GLU A 553 12.42 -45.51 -33.07
C GLU A 553 12.23 -44.67 -34.31
N ILE A 554 12.19 -43.33 -34.20
CA ILE A 554 12.00 -42.41 -35.32
C ILE A 554 13.24 -42.38 -36.24
N ILE A 555 14.42 -42.56 -35.68
CA ILE A 555 15.69 -42.52 -36.46
C ILE A 555 15.93 -43.78 -37.23
N LYS A 556 15.45 -44.94 -36.72
CA LYS A 556 15.52 -46.24 -37.45
C LYS A 556 14.68 -46.20 -38.73
#